data_5c87b747524bbba2554c3edfc6394f9d
#
_entry.id   5c87b747524bbba2554c3edfc6394f9d
#
_cell.length_a   1.000
_cell.length_b   1.000
_cell.length_c   1.000
_cell.angle_alpha   90.00
_cell.angle_beta   90.00
_cell.angle_gamma   90.00
#
_symmetry.space_group_name_H-M   'P 1'
#
loop_
_entity.id
_entity.type
_entity.pdbx_description
1 polymer ?
#
loop_
_entity_poly.entity_id
_entity_poly.type
_entity_poly.pdbx_seq_one_letter_code
_entity_poly.pdbx_strand_id
1 'polypeptide(L)'
;MPTDDIEKKVLVTGGAGDIGSRLVKALLKRGLKVKILDCQYGPFKEEKHPNLEFVGTGDSELHGGMANRDIVQKAVADVDVVYHLAINWDGHTWKHQLPLADLFDVNIRGTLNLLEAAKSQGVRHFLFASSCAVYGSQESKTVDEETVCKPELWEGDPGPAYGILKLTAEKLCLLYHHECGLPITVFRIEAVFTDSDALPSRKIIDNLRKDGIIEVTRGDGYASIHVDEVIHAFLLATLNKKAYGQIFNLSNPATFITYYELYKFLIQNTSSKSKVRLTVDQTSSGRAIESTKKIQRALGWKPFKTKDDLKKAIIQSLKSI
;
A
#
# COMPACT_ATOMS: atom_id res chain seq x y z
N MET A 1 1.58 -23.31 -6.18
CA MET A 1 2.49 -23.44 -5.04
C MET A 1 2.82 -24.90 -4.85
N PRO A 2 4.07 -25.29 -4.58
CA PRO A 2 4.34 -26.65 -4.12
C PRO A 2 3.59 -26.83 -2.80
N THR A 3 2.81 -27.90 -2.71
CA THR A 3 1.87 -28.18 -1.60
C THR A 3 2.53 -28.99 -0.49
N ASP A 4 3.86 -29.00 -0.41
CA ASP A 4 4.56 -29.88 0.49
C ASP A 4 4.99 -29.19 1.79
N ASP A 5 4.44 -29.71 2.88
CA ASP A 5 4.91 -29.68 4.26
C ASP A 5 5.06 -28.34 4.98
N ILE A 6 3.99 -27.59 5.14
CA ILE A 6 4.02 -26.55 6.17
C ILE A 6 2.62 -26.35 6.75
N GLU A 7 2.46 -26.61 8.03
CA GLU A 7 1.53 -25.87 8.88
C GLU A 7 1.99 -24.41 8.93
N LYS A 8 1.86 -23.69 7.81
CA LYS A 8 2.41 -22.35 7.67
C LYS A 8 1.67 -21.40 8.58
N LYS A 9 2.39 -20.88 9.54
CA LYS A 9 1.92 -19.78 10.38
C LYS A 9 2.45 -18.47 9.82
N VAL A 10 1.57 -17.54 9.56
CA VAL A 10 1.94 -16.25 8.97
C VAL A 10 1.50 -15.10 9.85
N LEU A 11 2.29 -14.02 9.87
CA LEU A 11 1.93 -12.77 10.53
C LEU A 11 1.55 -11.72 9.49
N VAL A 12 0.44 -11.03 9.71
CA VAL A 12 0.05 -9.85 8.94
C VAL A 12 -0.03 -8.67 9.91
N THR A 13 0.93 -7.74 9.83
CA THR A 13 0.82 -6.47 10.55
C THR A 13 -0.04 -5.51 9.74
N GLY A 14 -0.88 -4.69 10.39
CA GLY A 14 -1.89 -3.92 9.66
C GLY A 14 -2.98 -4.83 9.06
N GLY A 15 -3.17 -6.01 9.67
CA GLY A 15 -4.08 -7.04 9.16
C GLY A 15 -5.56 -6.68 9.24
N ALA A 16 -5.93 -5.68 10.03
CA ALA A 16 -7.30 -5.18 10.13
C ALA A 16 -7.62 -4.03 9.16
N GLY A 17 -6.59 -3.48 8.47
CA GLY A 17 -6.75 -2.43 7.47
C GLY A 17 -7.28 -2.94 6.12
N ASP A 18 -7.43 -2.03 5.15
CA ASP A 18 -8.07 -2.30 3.85
C ASP A 18 -7.39 -3.42 3.05
N ILE A 19 -6.08 -3.33 2.86
CA ILE A 19 -5.32 -4.37 2.16
C ILE A 19 -5.17 -5.59 3.05
N GLY A 20 -4.79 -5.38 4.34
CA GLY A 20 -4.48 -6.43 5.28
C GLY A 20 -5.64 -7.39 5.52
N SER A 21 -6.85 -6.86 5.72
CA SER A 21 -8.02 -7.68 5.99
C SER A 21 -8.39 -8.62 4.83
N ARG A 22 -8.22 -8.15 3.61
CA ARG A 22 -8.43 -8.98 2.41
C ARG A 22 -7.34 -10.02 2.24
N LEU A 23 -6.07 -9.65 2.53
CA LEU A 23 -4.96 -10.59 2.52
C LEU A 23 -5.18 -11.69 3.59
N VAL A 24 -5.55 -11.33 4.81
CA VAL A 24 -5.89 -12.28 5.89
C VAL A 24 -6.95 -13.27 5.43
N LYS A 25 -8.07 -12.78 4.87
CA LYS A 25 -9.13 -13.64 4.34
C LYS A 25 -8.63 -14.58 3.23
N ALA A 26 -7.77 -14.08 2.34
CA ALA A 26 -7.18 -14.89 1.28
C ALA A 26 -6.22 -15.97 1.80
N LEU A 27 -5.48 -15.70 2.89
CA LEU A 27 -4.59 -16.64 3.55
C LEU A 27 -5.38 -17.71 4.32
N LEU A 28 -6.41 -17.30 5.09
CA LEU A 28 -7.31 -18.23 5.80
C LEU A 28 -8.03 -19.17 4.83
N LYS A 29 -8.50 -18.65 3.68
CA LYS A 29 -9.12 -19.48 2.62
C LYS A 29 -8.17 -20.55 2.05
N ARG A 30 -6.84 -20.34 2.20
CA ARG A 30 -5.81 -21.32 1.84
C ARG A 30 -5.43 -22.27 2.96
N GLY A 31 -6.14 -22.21 4.09
CA GLY A 31 -5.91 -23.08 5.25
C GLY A 31 -4.73 -22.70 6.12
N LEU A 32 -4.14 -21.51 5.90
CA LEU A 32 -2.99 -21.05 6.69
C LEU A 32 -3.43 -20.59 8.08
N LYS A 33 -2.55 -20.76 9.08
CA LYS A 33 -2.69 -20.15 10.40
C LYS A 33 -2.22 -18.70 10.33
N VAL A 34 -3.10 -17.74 10.64
CA VAL A 34 -2.82 -16.30 10.49
C VAL A 34 -2.83 -15.62 11.84
N LYS A 35 -1.74 -14.94 12.17
CA LYS A 35 -1.68 -13.96 13.26
C LYS A 35 -1.89 -12.57 12.69
N ILE A 36 -2.65 -11.73 13.38
CA ILE A 36 -2.80 -10.30 13.09
C ILE A 36 -2.14 -9.50 14.20
N LEU A 37 -1.25 -8.56 13.83
CA LEU A 37 -0.78 -7.50 14.73
C LEU A 37 -1.32 -6.17 14.23
N ASP A 38 -2.29 -5.62 14.98
CA ASP A 38 -2.96 -4.36 14.65
C ASP A 38 -3.43 -3.65 15.92
N CYS A 39 -3.65 -2.34 15.84
CA CYS A 39 -4.27 -1.55 16.91
C CYS A 39 -5.80 -1.64 16.92
N GLN A 40 -6.40 -2.18 15.88
CA GLN A 40 -7.85 -2.31 15.71
C GLN A 40 -8.20 -3.74 15.33
N TYR A 41 -9.38 -4.18 15.73
CA TYR A 41 -9.92 -5.47 15.28
C TYR A 41 -10.46 -5.39 13.84
N GLY A 42 -10.89 -4.20 13.39
CA GLY A 42 -11.48 -4.01 12.07
C GLY A 42 -12.61 -5.01 11.80
N PRO A 43 -12.62 -5.64 10.63
CA PRO A 43 -13.68 -6.61 10.28
C PRO A 43 -13.60 -7.94 11.04
N PHE A 44 -12.61 -8.14 11.91
CA PHE A 44 -12.39 -9.39 12.66
C PHE A 44 -12.87 -9.33 14.12
N LYS A 45 -13.54 -8.27 14.54
CA LYS A 45 -14.01 -8.10 15.93
C LYS A 45 -14.89 -9.26 16.41
N GLU A 46 -15.77 -9.74 15.53
CA GLU A 46 -16.69 -10.85 15.82
C GLU A 46 -16.26 -12.15 15.11
N GLU A 47 -15.10 -12.15 14.43
CA GLU A 47 -14.64 -13.29 13.64
C GLU A 47 -14.10 -14.40 14.58
N LYS A 48 -14.71 -15.59 14.51
CA LYS A 48 -14.24 -16.78 15.22
C LYS A 48 -13.75 -17.80 14.21
N HIS A 49 -12.51 -17.69 13.77
CA HIS A 49 -11.90 -18.63 12.85
C HIS A 49 -10.79 -19.42 13.57
N PRO A 50 -10.79 -20.77 13.52
CA PRO A 50 -9.84 -21.60 14.28
C PRO A 50 -8.37 -21.33 13.93
N ASN A 51 -8.12 -20.83 12.70
CA ASN A 51 -6.77 -20.50 12.23
C ASN A 51 -6.45 -18.99 12.31
N LEU A 52 -7.24 -18.20 13.05
CA LEU A 52 -7.01 -16.75 13.20
C LEU A 52 -6.67 -16.44 14.66
N GLU A 53 -5.54 -15.77 14.87
CA GLU A 53 -5.08 -15.27 16.16
C GLU A 53 -4.86 -13.76 16.06
N PHE A 54 -5.42 -12.99 16.99
CA PHE A 54 -5.17 -11.56 17.10
C PHE A 54 -4.17 -11.29 18.22
N VAL A 55 -3.05 -10.65 17.92
CA VAL A 55 -1.95 -10.39 18.87
C VAL A 55 -1.88 -8.91 19.27
N GLY A 56 -2.65 -8.05 18.62
CA GLY A 56 -2.65 -6.61 18.86
C GLY A 56 -3.34 -6.17 20.13
N THR A 57 -3.27 -4.89 20.42
CA THR A 57 -3.79 -4.26 21.64
C THR A 57 -5.28 -3.97 21.61
N GLY A 58 -5.89 -4.12 20.43
CA GLY A 58 -7.34 -4.19 20.23
C GLY A 58 -8.11 -2.90 20.35
N ASP A 59 -7.79 -1.88 21.13
CA ASP A 59 -8.58 -0.64 21.24
C ASP A 59 -7.90 0.48 22.08
N SER A 60 -6.69 0.27 22.61
CA SER A 60 -6.20 1.18 23.66
C SER A 60 -4.84 1.85 23.45
N GLU A 61 -4.07 1.41 22.47
CA GLU A 61 -2.75 2.02 22.22
C GLU A 61 -2.62 2.52 20.80
N LEU A 62 -2.34 3.80 20.66
CA LEU A 62 -2.13 4.53 19.40
C LEU A 62 -1.16 3.85 18.42
N HIS A 63 -0.40 2.88 18.87
CA HIS A 63 0.71 2.30 18.11
C HIS A 63 0.57 0.80 17.84
N GLY A 64 -0.57 0.18 18.16
CA GLY A 64 -0.87 -1.21 17.85
C GLY A 64 0.16 -2.23 18.32
N GLY A 65 1.00 -1.84 19.30
CA GLY A 65 2.07 -2.68 19.78
C GLY A 65 3.33 -2.72 18.92
N MET A 66 3.36 -2.10 17.74
CA MET A 66 4.52 -2.11 16.84
C MET A 66 5.79 -1.49 17.47
N ALA A 67 5.63 -0.41 18.25
CA ALA A 67 6.73 0.21 18.98
C ALA A 67 7.16 -0.60 20.22
N ASN A 68 6.35 -1.54 20.67
CA ASN A 68 6.64 -2.41 21.82
C ASN A 68 7.35 -3.69 21.37
N ARG A 69 8.62 -3.83 21.76
CA ARG A 69 9.47 -4.95 21.37
C ARG A 69 8.92 -6.31 21.82
N ASP A 70 8.37 -6.41 23.03
CA ASP A 70 7.87 -7.66 23.60
C ASP A 70 6.60 -8.14 22.86
N ILE A 71 5.72 -7.21 22.50
CA ILE A 71 4.53 -7.52 21.70
C ILE A 71 4.94 -8.02 20.32
N VAL A 72 5.89 -7.34 19.67
CA VAL A 72 6.40 -7.74 18.35
C VAL A 72 7.07 -9.12 18.42
N GLN A 73 7.88 -9.39 19.45
CA GLN A 73 8.49 -10.71 19.65
C GLN A 73 7.45 -11.83 19.78
N LYS A 74 6.38 -11.60 20.56
CA LYS A 74 5.27 -12.56 20.68
C LYS A 74 4.53 -12.75 19.36
N ALA A 75 4.33 -11.67 18.61
CA ALA A 75 3.65 -11.74 17.31
C ALA A 75 4.42 -12.58 16.30
N VAL A 76 5.75 -12.45 16.26
CA VAL A 76 6.62 -13.16 15.31
C VAL A 76 6.93 -14.61 15.75
N ALA A 77 6.69 -14.98 17.02
CA ALA A 77 6.95 -16.34 17.51
C ALA A 77 6.24 -17.40 16.65
N ASP A 78 7.00 -18.44 16.25
CA ASP A 78 6.53 -19.56 15.40
C ASP A 78 5.95 -19.13 14.04
N VAL A 79 6.42 -18.03 13.46
CA VAL A 79 5.95 -17.50 12.19
C VAL A 79 6.96 -17.80 11.07
N ASP A 80 6.49 -18.37 9.98
CA ASP A 80 7.31 -18.62 8.79
C ASP A 80 7.39 -17.40 7.87
N VAL A 81 6.29 -16.63 7.74
CA VAL A 81 6.20 -15.51 6.81
C VAL A 81 5.60 -14.29 7.49
N VAL A 82 6.23 -13.15 7.30
CA VAL A 82 5.71 -11.85 7.75
C VAL A 82 5.27 -11.02 6.55
N TYR A 83 4.02 -10.57 6.57
CA TYR A 83 3.48 -9.54 5.69
C TYR A 83 3.39 -8.24 6.48
N HIS A 84 4.29 -7.31 6.21
CA HIS A 84 4.34 -6.04 6.91
C HIS A 84 3.61 -4.94 6.13
N LEU A 85 2.32 -4.72 6.50
CA LEU A 85 1.45 -3.71 5.91
C LEU A 85 1.11 -2.58 6.91
N ALA A 86 1.43 -2.76 8.20
CA ALA A 86 1.16 -1.75 9.22
C ALA A 86 1.80 -0.41 8.84
N ILE A 87 1.01 0.65 8.98
CA ILE A 87 1.45 2.02 8.85
C ILE A 87 0.59 2.90 9.76
N ASN A 88 1.21 3.82 10.46
CA ASN A 88 0.52 4.91 11.11
C ASN A 88 0.54 6.12 10.18
N TRP A 89 -0.62 6.44 9.63
CA TRP A 89 -0.82 7.55 8.70
C TRP A 89 -2.26 8.03 8.78
N ASP A 90 -2.46 9.31 9.04
CA ASP A 90 -3.81 9.90 9.21
C ASP A 90 -4.46 10.39 7.90
N GLY A 91 -3.82 10.10 6.77
CA GLY A 91 -4.35 10.45 5.44
C GLY A 91 -4.25 11.94 5.08
N HIS A 92 -3.59 12.76 5.89
CA HIS A 92 -3.53 14.20 5.65
C HIS A 92 -2.10 14.72 5.55
N THR A 93 -1.90 15.74 4.69
CA THR A 93 -0.66 16.51 4.59
C THR A 93 -0.45 17.35 5.85
N TRP A 94 0.75 17.81 6.14
CA TRP A 94 1.27 18.72 7.19
C TRP A 94 0.31 19.32 8.23
N LYS A 95 -1.01 19.12 8.13
CA LYS A 95 -2.01 19.49 9.13
C LYS A 95 -2.27 18.36 10.12
N HIS A 96 -1.30 17.45 10.25
CA HIS A 96 -1.42 16.28 11.09
C HIS A 96 -1.70 16.65 12.53
N GLN A 97 -2.64 15.94 13.10
CA GLN A 97 -2.87 16.01 14.53
C GLN A 97 -1.85 15.14 15.30
N LEU A 98 -1.15 14.22 14.61
CA LEU A 98 -0.16 13.33 15.21
C LEU A 98 1.24 13.95 15.14
N PRO A 99 2.00 13.94 16.26
CA PRO A 99 3.40 14.33 16.27
C PRO A 99 4.21 13.47 15.29
N LEU A 100 5.18 14.05 14.61
CA LEU A 100 6.08 13.32 13.70
C LEU A 100 6.82 12.18 14.43
N ALA A 101 7.11 12.34 15.72
CA ALA A 101 7.71 11.29 16.57
C ALA A 101 6.85 10.02 16.61
N ASP A 102 5.52 10.15 16.72
CA ASP A 102 4.60 9.01 16.77
C ASP A 102 4.58 8.26 15.42
N LEU A 103 4.66 9.01 14.31
CA LEU A 103 4.80 8.40 12.99
C LEU A 103 6.11 7.62 12.86
N PHE A 104 7.21 8.14 13.39
CA PHE A 104 8.50 7.46 13.42
C PHE A 104 8.47 6.21 14.31
N ASP A 105 7.82 6.26 15.47
CA ASP A 105 7.76 5.14 16.39
C ASP A 105 7.07 3.93 15.77
N VAL A 106 5.96 4.11 15.08
CA VAL A 106 5.28 2.99 14.42
C VAL A 106 5.99 2.58 13.12
N ASN A 107 6.27 3.55 12.25
CA ASN A 107 6.67 3.22 10.88
C ASN A 107 8.16 2.86 10.77
N ILE A 108 9.02 3.39 11.63
CA ILE A 108 10.46 3.14 11.56
C ILE A 108 10.92 2.24 12.71
N ARG A 109 10.69 2.63 13.98
CA ARG A 109 11.06 1.80 15.13
C ARG A 109 10.31 0.47 15.13
N GLY A 110 8.99 0.51 14.81
CA GLY A 110 8.17 -0.68 14.69
C GLY A 110 8.66 -1.63 13.59
N THR A 111 9.02 -1.09 12.42
CA THR A 111 9.63 -1.88 11.34
C THR A 111 10.96 -2.50 11.80
N LEU A 112 11.82 -1.74 12.49
CA LEU A 112 13.09 -2.26 13.01
C LEU A 112 12.87 -3.38 14.03
N ASN A 113 11.96 -3.19 15.00
CA ASN A 113 11.60 -4.23 15.96
C ASN A 113 11.14 -5.52 15.26
N LEU A 114 10.33 -5.37 14.20
CA LEU A 114 9.81 -6.50 13.44
C LEU A 114 10.91 -7.22 12.65
N LEU A 115 11.84 -6.49 12.06
CA LEU A 115 13.00 -7.06 11.35
C LEU A 115 13.95 -7.81 12.31
N GLU A 116 14.22 -7.24 13.50
CA GLU A 116 15.02 -7.90 14.53
C GLU A 116 14.35 -9.19 15.02
N ALA A 117 13.05 -9.15 15.30
CA ALA A 117 12.29 -10.32 15.68
C ALA A 117 12.26 -11.37 14.58
N ALA A 118 12.02 -10.98 13.33
CA ALA A 118 12.01 -11.88 12.17
C ALA A 118 13.35 -12.57 11.98
N LYS A 119 14.47 -11.84 12.11
CA LYS A 119 15.81 -12.40 12.06
C LYS A 119 16.05 -13.41 13.19
N SER A 120 15.73 -13.02 14.43
CA SER A 120 16.01 -13.85 15.61
C SER A 120 15.17 -15.13 15.66
N GLN A 121 13.96 -15.11 15.10
CA GLN A 121 13.03 -16.24 15.05
C GLN A 121 13.16 -17.07 13.76
N GLY A 122 14.08 -16.72 12.86
CA GLY A 122 14.31 -17.48 11.64
C GLY A 122 13.17 -17.40 10.62
N VAL A 123 12.48 -16.26 10.53
CA VAL A 123 11.44 -16.02 9.53
C VAL A 123 11.97 -16.30 8.12
N ARG A 124 11.26 -17.09 7.36
CA ARG A 124 11.68 -17.59 6.05
C ARG A 124 11.41 -16.62 4.90
N HIS A 125 10.47 -15.67 5.10
CA HIS A 125 10.21 -14.61 4.14
C HIS A 125 9.52 -13.41 4.81
N PHE A 126 10.03 -12.22 4.54
CA PHE A 126 9.49 -10.95 5.00
C PHE A 126 9.06 -10.14 3.78
N LEU A 127 7.77 -9.80 3.67
CA LEU A 127 7.22 -9.03 2.56
C LEU A 127 6.78 -7.66 3.09
N PHE A 128 7.36 -6.60 2.53
CA PHE A 128 7.12 -5.22 2.96
C PHE A 128 6.28 -4.44 1.95
N ALA A 129 5.19 -3.84 2.42
CA ALA A 129 4.37 -2.90 1.66
C ALA A 129 4.99 -1.49 1.71
N SER A 130 5.86 -1.17 0.74
CA SER A 130 6.31 0.17 0.44
C SER A 130 5.27 0.91 -0.42
N SER A 131 5.61 2.05 -0.97
CA SER A 131 4.71 2.87 -1.80
C SER A 131 5.44 3.49 -2.98
N CYS A 132 4.73 3.73 -4.09
CA CYS A 132 5.24 4.53 -5.20
C CYS A 132 5.51 6.00 -4.82
N ALA A 133 4.98 6.48 -3.69
CA ALA A 133 5.30 7.80 -3.14
C ALA A 133 6.81 7.99 -2.83
N VAL A 134 7.59 6.92 -2.75
CA VAL A 134 9.05 6.98 -2.57
C VAL A 134 9.76 7.62 -3.77
N TYR A 135 9.15 7.58 -4.95
CA TYR A 135 9.75 8.20 -6.13
C TYR A 135 9.72 9.74 -6.07
N GLY A 136 8.73 10.31 -5.39
CA GLY A 136 8.50 11.76 -5.44
C GLY A 136 8.04 12.22 -6.82
N SER A 137 8.17 13.52 -7.08
CA SER A 137 7.93 14.08 -8.40
C SER A 137 9.13 13.82 -9.32
N GLN A 138 8.87 13.30 -10.51
CA GLN A 138 9.88 12.91 -11.49
C GLN A 138 9.65 13.66 -12.80
N GLU A 139 10.73 14.01 -13.50
CA GLU A 139 10.66 14.60 -14.83
C GLU A 139 10.26 13.58 -15.90
N SER A 140 10.58 12.31 -15.67
CA SER A 140 10.24 11.22 -16.58
C SER A 140 8.77 10.85 -16.45
N LYS A 141 8.13 10.54 -17.57
CA LYS A 141 6.75 10.02 -17.62
C LYS A 141 6.61 8.58 -17.11
N THR A 142 7.71 7.85 -17.01
CA THR A 142 7.73 6.47 -16.52
C THR A 142 8.90 6.29 -15.57
N VAL A 143 8.67 5.53 -14.50
CA VAL A 143 9.69 5.15 -13.53
C VAL A 143 9.74 3.63 -13.39
N ASP A 144 10.88 3.12 -13.03
CA ASP A 144 11.11 1.73 -12.68
C ASP A 144 11.80 1.62 -11.31
N GLU A 145 12.12 0.42 -10.89
CA GLU A 145 12.70 0.17 -9.58
C GLU A 145 14.12 0.72 -9.39
N GLU A 146 14.82 1.03 -10.50
CA GLU A 146 16.17 1.64 -10.51
C GLU A 146 16.13 3.17 -10.48
N THR A 147 14.95 3.76 -10.68
CA THR A 147 14.76 5.21 -10.65
C THR A 147 15.07 5.77 -9.26
N VAL A 148 15.83 6.87 -9.21
CA VAL A 148 16.22 7.52 -7.96
C VAL A 148 14.99 8.00 -7.21
N CYS A 149 14.86 7.58 -5.96
CA CYS A 149 13.78 8.00 -5.07
C CYS A 149 14.05 9.40 -4.52
N LYS A 150 13.09 10.31 -4.65
CA LYS A 150 13.15 11.69 -4.18
C LYS A 150 11.84 12.08 -3.49
N PRO A 151 11.43 11.36 -2.41
CA PRO A 151 10.12 11.57 -1.78
C PRO A 151 9.93 12.98 -1.24
N GLU A 152 11.01 13.71 -0.94
CA GLU A 152 11.00 15.10 -0.51
C GLU A 152 10.46 16.07 -1.56
N LEU A 153 10.49 15.68 -2.83
CA LEU A 153 9.96 16.47 -3.96
C LEU A 153 8.48 16.16 -4.26
N TRP A 154 7.81 15.35 -3.43
CA TRP A 154 6.41 15.01 -3.66
C TRP A 154 5.47 16.14 -3.22
N GLU A 155 4.71 16.71 -4.16
CA GLU A 155 3.76 17.79 -3.91
C GLU A 155 2.30 17.31 -3.77
N GLY A 156 2.08 16.01 -3.97
CA GLY A 156 0.75 15.39 -3.93
C GLY A 156 0.37 14.87 -2.54
N ASP A 157 -0.82 14.24 -2.47
CA ASP A 157 -1.27 13.43 -1.36
C ASP A 157 -0.70 12.01 -1.53
N PRO A 158 -0.10 11.38 -0.52
CA PRO A 158 -0.11 11.69 0.92
C PRO A 158 1.01 12.63 1.43
N GLY A 159 1.75 13.29 0.58
CA GLY A 159 2.79 14.25 0.93
C GLY A 159 4.18 13.64 1.16
N PRO A 160 5.23 14.51 1.29
CA PRO A 160 6.63 14.07 1.35
C PRO A 160 6.94 13.20 2.55
N ALA A 161 6.38 13.50 3.73
CA ALA A 161 6.66 12.76 4.96
C ALA A 161 6.33 11.27 4.83
N TYR A 162 5.21 10.94 4.19
CA TYR A 162 4.83 9.55 3.93
C TYR A 162 5.86 8.82 3.06
N GLY A 163 6.26 9.43 1.96
CA GLY A 163 7.26 8.85 1.06
C GLY A 163 8.61 8.65 1.75
N ILE A 164 9.05 9.62 2.59
CA ILE A 164 10.29 9.55 3.38
C ILE A 164 10.21 8.38 4.37
N LEU A 165 9.10 8.24 5.11
CA LEU A 165 8.91 7.12 6.06
C LEU A 165 8.94 5.77 5.34
N LYS A 166 8.24 5.64 4.22
CA LYS A 166 8.22 4.40 3.42
C LYS A 166 9.60 4.06 2.86
N LEU A 167 10.34 5.05 2.33
CA LEU A 167 11.70 4.84 1.83
C LEU A 167 12.67 4.46 2.94
N THR A 168 12.59 5.09 4.11
CA THR A 168 13.42 4.75 5.27
C THR A 168 13.20 3.32 5.70
N ALA A 169 11.94 2.88 5.87
CA ALA A 169 11.59 1.51 6.21
C ALA A 169 12.04 0.51 5.12
N GLU A 170 11.91 0.87 3.84
CA GLU A 170 12.42 0.08 2.71
C GLU A 170 13.94 -0.13 2.81
N LYS A 171 14.70 0.91 3.12
CA LYS A 171 16.16 0.82 3.27
C LYS A 171 16.56 -0.05 4.45
N LEU A 172 15.82 -0.02 5.57
CA LEU A 172 16.02 -0.95 6.69
C LEU A 172 15.77 -2.40 6.26
N CYS A 173 14.70 -2.66 5.52
CA CYS A 173 14.41 -3.99 4.96
C CYS A 173 15.59 -4.50 4.11
N LEU A 174 16.07 -3.68 3.17
CA LEU A 174 17.18 -4.05 2.31
C LEU A 174 18.49 -4.26 3.08
N LEU A 175 18.75 -3.44 4.11
CA LEU A 175 19.92 -3.63 5.00
C LEU A 175 19.87 -5.02 5.67
N TYR A 176 18.72 -5.40 6.24
CA TYR A 176 18.56 -6.74 6.86
C TYR A 176 18.68 -7.90 5.86
N HIS A 177 18.24 -7.67 4.61
CA HIS A 177 18.46 -8.66 3.57
C HIS A 177 19.95 -8.85 3.28
N HIS A 178 20.69 -7.76 3.06
CA HIS A 178 22.09 -7.81 2.66
C HIS A 178 23.02 -8.23 3.80
N GLU A 179 22.84 -7.66 5.00
CA GLU A 179 23.76 -7.89 6.12
C GLU A 179 23.40 -9.13 6.95
N CYS A 180 22.12 -9.51 6.97
CA CYS A 180 21.65 -10.57 7.84
C CYS A 180 21.13 -11.80 7.08
N GLY A 181 21.03 -11.75 5.76
CA GLY A 181 20.51 -12.84 4.95
C GLY A 181 19.01 -13.09 5.12
N LEU A 182 18.24 -12.18 5.75
CA LEU A 182 16.80 -12.32 5.88
C LEU A 182 16.15 -12.25 4.49
N PRO A 183 15.39 -13.27 4.03
CA PRO A 183 14.73 -13.20 2.73
C PRO A 183 13.64 -12.11 2.76
N ILE A 184 13.83 -11.03 1.99
CA ILE A 184 12.91 -9.88 1.98
C ILE A 184 12.46 -9.60 0.56
N THR A 185 11.18 -9.23 0.41
CA THR A 185 10.62 -8.64 -0.83
C THR A 185 9.94 -7.32 -0.49
N VAL A 186 10.20 -6.31 -1.28
CA VAL A 186 9.59 -4.98 -1.15
C VAL A 186 8.64 -4.74 -2.30
N PHE A 187 7.44 -4.24 -2.01
CA PHE A 187 6.46 -3.81 -3.01
C PHE A 187 6.23 -2.31 -2.91
N ARG A 188 6.58 -1.55 -3.95
CA ARG A 188 6.20 -0.15 -4.12
C ARG A 188 4.81 -0.12 -4.73
N ILE A 189 3.80 0.09 -3.90
CA ILE A 189 2.39 -0.03 -4.26
C ILE A 189 1.85 1.35 -4.64
N GLU A 190 1.17 1.43 -5.79
CA GLU A 190 0.44 2.60 -6.25
C GLU A 190 -0.88 2.77 -5.50
N ALA A 191 -1.60 3.88 -5.75
CA ALA A 191 -2.90 4.14 -5.14
C ALA A 191 -3.83 2.94 -5.29
N VAL A 192 -4.22 2.36 -4.15
CA VAL A 192 -5.04 1.14 -4.13
C VAL A 192 -6.52 1.51 -4.13
N PHE A 193 -7.31 0.80 -4.92
CA PHE A 193 -8.76 0.88 -4.88
C PHE A 193 -9.40 -0.49 -4.66
N THR A 194 -10.65 -0.49 -4.21
CA THR A 194 -11.50 -1.68 -4.04
C THR A 194 -12.78 -1.51 -4.83
N ASP A 195 -13.61 -2.55 -4.94
CA ASP A 195 -14.90 -2.46 -5.63
C ASP A 195 -15.87 -1.45 -4.99
N SER A 196 -15.66 -1.07 -3.72
CA SER A 196 -16.52 -0.15 -2.96
C SER A 196 -15.81 1.07 -2.40
N ASP A 197 -14.50 1.19 -2.61
CA ASP A 197 -13.70 2.34 -2.18
C ASP A 197 -12.66 2.67 -3.25
N ALA A 198 -12.99 3.65 -4.05
CA ALA A 198 -12.17 4.20 -5.13
C ALA A 198 -12.35 5.73 -5.21
N LEU A 199 -12.64 6.37 -4.06
CA LEU A 199 -12.84 7.81 -4.06
C LEU A 199 -11.56 8.53 -4.48
N PRO A 200 -11.68 9.49 -5.41
CA PRO A 200 -10.58 10.39 -5.69
C PRO A 200 -10.17 11.18 -4.44
N SER A 201 -8.95 11.71 -4.44
CA SER A 201 -8.46 12.50 -3.31
C SER A 201 -9.45 13.59 -2.90
N ARG A 202 -9.46 13.94 -1.60
CA ARG A 202 -10.34 14.97 -1.04
C ARG A 202 -10.25 16.28 -1.83
N LYS A 203 -9.06 16.65 -2.30
CA LYS A 203 -8.85 17.85 -3.14
C LYS A 203 -9.70 17.81 -4.41
N ILE A 204 -9.83 16.68 -5.06
CA ILE A 204 -10.66 16.50 -6.26
C ILE A 204 -12.13 16.69 -5.92
N ILE A 205 -12.60 16.06 -4.84
CA ILE A 205 -13.99 16.17 -4.37
C ILE A 205 -14.33 17.61 -3.95
N ASP A 206 -13.42 18.28 -3.21
CA ASP A 206 -13.63 19.68 -2.79
C ASP A 206 -13.67 20.65 -3.99
N ASN A 207 -12.89 20.40 -5.03
CA ASN A 207 -12.97 21.18 -6.27
C ASN A 207 -14.30 21.02 -6.98
N LEU A 208 -14.89 19.83 -6.98
CA LEU A 208 -16.22 19.59 -7.55
C LEU A 208 -17.33 20.32 -6.79
N ARG A 209 -17.21 20.43 -5.45
CA ARG A 209 -18.19 21.11 -4.59
C ARG A 209 -18.21 22.64 -4.75
N LYS A 210 -17.15 23.22 -5.30
CA LYS A 210 -17.05 24.69 -5.49
C LYS A 210 -17.80 25.22 -6.70
N ASP A 211 -18.33 24.36 -7.55
CA ASP A 211 -19.09 24.71 -8.76
C ASP A 211 -18.42 25.78 -9.63
N GLY A 212 -17.11 25.62 -9.89
CA GLY A 212 -16.29 26.58 -10.62
C GLY A 212 -15.62 26.00 -11.87
N ILE A 213 -14.66 26.76 -12.40
CA ILE A 213 -13.78 26.29 -13.45
C ILE A 213 -12.63 25.52 -12.83
N ILE A 214 -12.49 24.26 -13.20
CA ILE A 214 -11.41 23.37 -12.77
C ILE A 214 -10.39 23.31 -13.90
N GLU A 215 -9.22 23.86 -13.67
CA GLU A 215 -8.11 23.81 -14.63
C GLU A 215 -7.27 22.56 -14.37
N VAL A 216 -6.98 21.85 -15.45
CA VAL A 216 -6.17 20.62 -15.41
C VAL A 216 -5.17 20.63 -16.57
N THR A 217 -3.98 20.19 -16.33
CA THR A 217 -2.94 20.09 -17.34
C THR A 217 -3.21 18.93 -18.29
N ARG A 218 -2.96 19.14 -19.57
CA ARG A 218 -3.14 18.12 -20.60
C ARG A 218 -2.24 16.91 -20.33
N GLY A 219 -2.85 15.74 -20.23
CA GLY A 219 -2.14 14.47 -20.06
C GLY A 219 -1.83 14.10 -18.61
N ASP A 220 -1.98 15.01 -17.66
CA ASP A 220 -1.83 14.70 -16.24
C ASP A 220 -2.93 13.78 -15.76
N GLY A 221 -2.56 12.81 -14.95
CA GLY A 221 -3.45 11.80 -14.43
C GLY A 221 -2.72 10.86 -13.48
N TYR A 222 -3.34 9.75 -13.15
CA TYR A 222 -2.74 8.71 -12.33
C TYR A 222 -3.25 7.33 -12.74
N ALA A 223 -2.46 6.32 -12.46
CA ALA A 223 -2.89 4.93 -12.45
C ALA A 223 -3.28 4.55 -11.02
N SER A 224 -4.00 3.46 -10.89
CA SER A 224 -4.33 2.85 -9.60
C SER A 224 -4.19 1.34 -9.72
N ILE A 225 -4.15 0.64 -8.61
CA ILE A 225 -4.13 -0.81 -8.59
C ILE A 225 -5.28 -1.34 -7.75
N HIS A 226 -5.96 -2.38 -8.21
CA HIS A 226 -7.00 -3.00 -7.41
C HIS A 226 -6.40 -3.84 -6.29
N VAL A 227 -7.04 -3.86 -5.12
CA VAL A 227 -6.57 -4.61 -3.95
C VAL A 227 -6.34 -6.09 -4.25
N ASP A 228 -7.16 -6.73 -5.07
CA ASP A 228 -6.98 -8.14 -5.45
C ASP A 228 -5.71 -8.37 -6.26
N GLU A 229 -5.29 -7.39 -7.07
CA GLU A 229 -4.03 -7.45 -7.83
C GLU A 229 -2.82 -7.35 -6.89
N VAL A 230 -2.94 -6.52 -5.84
CA VAL A 230 -1.93 -6.42 -4.77
C VAL A 230 -1.82 -7.74 -4.02
N ILE A 231 -2.94 -8.31 -3.57
CA ILE A 231 -2.97 -9.59 -2.87
C ILE A 231 -2.39 -10.70 -3.74
N HIS A 232 -2.73 -10.73 -5.02
CA HIS A 232 -2.17 -11.69 -5.98
C HIS A 232 -0.65 -11.61 -6.06
N ALA A 233 -0.07 -10.39 -6.07
CA ALA A 233 1.37 -10.19 -6.08
C ALA A 233 2.03 -10.70 -4.80
N PHE A 234 1.46 -10.39 -3.62
CA PHE A 234 1.95 -10.90 -2.35
C PHE A 234 1.98 -12.43 -2.32
N LEU A 235 0.89 -13.08 -2.77
CA LEU A 235 0.76 -14.53 -2.79
C LEU A 235 1.72 -15.20 -3.77
N LEU A 236 1.99 -14.60 -4.93
CA LEU A 236 2.97 -15.10 -5.90
C LEU A 236 4.41 -15.00 -5.40
N ALA A 237 4.71 -13.96 -4.61
CA ALA A 237 6.03 -13.75 -4.05
C ALA A 237 6.31 -14.63 -2.83
N THR A 238 5.26 -15.07 -2.10
CA THR A 238 5.40 -15.80 -0.84
C THR A 238 6.25 -17.05 -0.99
N LEU A 239 7.38 -17.10 -0.28
CA LEU A 239 8.38 -18.15 -0.31
C LEU A 239 8.95 -18.48 -1.72
N ASN A 240 8.82 -17.53 -2.64
CA ASN A 240 9.39 -17.63 -3.97
C ASN A 240 10.81 -17.04 -4.00
N LYS A 241 11.81 -17.88 -4.18
CA LYS A 241 13.22 -17.46 -4.19
C LYS A 241 13.53 -16.36 -5.22
N LYS A 242 12.76 -16.27 -6.32
CA LYS A 242 12.93 -15.20 -7.32
C LYS A 242 12.50 -13.81 -6.80
N ALA A 243 11.76 -13.76 -5.68
CA ALA A 243 11.33 -12.54 -5.05
C ALA A 243 12.31 -12.04 -3.97
N TYR A 244 13.22 -12.90 -3.49
CA TYR A 244 14.14 -12.56 -2.40
C TYR A 244 15.12 -11.47 -2.83
N GLY A 245 15.26 -10.42 -2.00
CA GLY A 245 16.10 -9.25 -2.27
C GLY A 245 15.57 -8.31 -3.34
N GLN A 246 14.33 -8.53 -3.82
CA GLN A 246 13.77 -7.71 -4.89
C GLN A 246 12.87 -6.61 -4.40
N ILE A 247 12.95 -5.48 -5.11
CA ILE A 247 11.92 -4.43 -5.07
C ILE A 247 11.08 -4.60 -6.34
N PHE A 248 9.75 -4.52 -6.19
CA PHE A 248 8.81 -4.57 -7.30
C PHE A 248 7.82 -3.41 -7.25
N ASN A 249 7.63 -2.74 -8.38
CA ASN A 249 6.52 -1.84 -8.56
C ASN A 249 5.21 -2.62 -8.72
N LEU A 250 4.18 -2.18 -8.01
CA LEU A 250 2.81 -2.65 -8.16
C LEU A 250 1.90 -1.50 -8.59
N SER A 251 1.66 -1.41 -9.87
CA SER A 251 0.77 -0.44 -10.52
C SER A 251 -0.01 -1.13 -11.62
N ASN A 252 -1.14 -0.57 -12.03
CA ASN A 252 -1.89 -1.05 -13.18
C ASN A 252 -2.05 0.06 -14.23
N PRO A 253 -1.16 0.16 -15.22
CA PRO A 253 -1.25 1.18 -16.25
C PRO A 253 -2.56 1.17 -17.07
N ALA A 254 -3.29 0.03 -17.10
CA ALA A 254 -4.57 -0.07 -17.80
C ALA A 254 -5.69 0.73 -17.11
N THR A 255 -5.52 1.10 -15.84
CA THR A 255 -6.46 1.94 -15.09
C THR A 255 -6.15 3.43 -15.23
N PHE A 256 -5.05 3.80 -15.91
CA PHE A 256 -4.65 5.20 -16.05
C PHE A 256 -5.80 6.08 -16.53
N ILE A 257 -6.12 7.10 -15.76
CA ILE A 257 -7.14 8.09 -16.06
C ILE A 257 -6.55 9.49 -15.96
N THR A 258 -6.74 10.32 -16.98
CA THR A 258 -6.34 11.72 -16.90
C THR A 258 -7.26 12.49 -15.95
N TYR A 259 -6.75 13.54 -15.29
CA TYR A 259 -7.61 14.41 -14.46
C TYR A 259 -8.75 15.03 -15.26
N TYR A 260 -8.54 15.31 -16.54
CA TYR A 260 -9.58 15.79 -17.44
C TYR A 260 -10.72 14.76 -17.61
N GLU A 261 -10.38 13.49 -17.89
CA GLU A 261 -11.36 12.40 -18.00
C GLU A 261 -12.06 12.16 -16.67
N LEU A 262 -11.29 12.15 -15.57
CA LEU A 262 -11.82 11.92 -14.24
C LEU A 262 -12.84 13.00 -13.83
N TYR A 263 -12.49 14.28 -13.95
CA TYR A 263 -13.40 15.35 -13.60
C TYR A 263 -14.65 15.36 -14.49
N LYS A 264 -14.52 15.13 -15.79
CA LYS A 264 -15.69 14.97 -16.67
C LYS A 264 -16.60 13.84 -16.24
N PHE A 265 -16.01 12.70 -15.90
CA PHE A 265 -16.74 11.54 -15.42
C PHE A 265 -17.46 11.82 -14.10
N LEU A 266 -16.80 12.48 -13.15
CA LEU A 266 -17.38 12.84 -11.86
C LEU A 266 -18.51 13.86 -12.02
N ILE A 267 -18.35 14.90 -12.85
CA ILE A 267 -19.40 15.90 -13.12
C ILE A 267 -20.65 15.24 -13.72
N GLN A 268 -20.47 14.28 -14.64
CA GLN A 268 -21.60 13.54 -15.23
C GLN A 268 -22.33 12.63 -14.24
N ASN A 269 -21.69 12.23 -13.14
CA ASN A 269 -22.23 11.28 -12.15
C ASN A 269 -22.50 11.92 -10.79
N THR A 270 -22.44 13.26 -10.69
CA THR A 270 -22.74 14.03 -9.48
C THR A 270 -23.63 15.23 -9.84
N SER A 271 -24.07 15.99 -8.84
CA SER A 271 -24.81 17.24 -9.03
C SER A 271 -23.92 18.47 -9.30
N SER A 272 -22.62 18.31 -9.43
CA SER A 272 -21.66 19.42 -9.64
C SER A 272 -21.92 20.15 -10.95
N LYS A 273 -21.93 21.49 -10.88
CA LYS A 273 -22.03 22.40 -12.05
C LYS A 273 -20.67 22.87 -12.54
N SER A 274 -19.59 22.31 -12.03
CA SER A 274 -18.21 22.64 -12.41
C SER A 274 -17.97 22.42 -13.91
N LYS A 275 -17.03 23.18 -14.46
CA LYS A 275 -16.58 23.04 -15.85
C LYS A 275 -15.09 22.74 -15.83
N VAL A 276 -14.64 21.80 -16.64
CA VAL A 276 -13.22 21.45 -16.76
C VAL A 276 -12.61 22.17 -17.95
N ARG A 277 -11.48 22.83 -17.73
CA ARG A 277 -10.68 23.49 -18.77
C ARG A 277 -9.28 22.88 -18.81
N LEU A 278 -8.84 22.51 -20.02
CA LEU A 278 -7.46 22.08 -20.25
C LEU A 278 -6.54 23.28 -20.29
N THR A 279 -5.46 23.21 -19.57
CA THR A 279 -4.31 24.12 -19.68
C THR A 279 -3.15 23.40 -20.34
N VAL A 280 -2.28 24.17 -21.01
CA VAL A 280 -1.02 23.68 -21.57
C VAL A 280 0.06 24.26 -20.67
N ASP A 281 0.42 23.53 -19.63
CA ASP A 281 1.58 23.85 -18.82
C ASP A 281 2.75 22.99 -19.30
N GLN A 282 3.84 23.63 -19.70
CA GLN A 282 5.06 22.93 -20.15
C GLN A 282 5.91 22.45 -18.97
N THR A 283 5.59 22.87 -17.75
CA THR A 283 6.39 22.61 -16.53
C THR A 283 5.77 21.54 -15.63
N SER A 284 4.56 21.09 -15.92
CA SER A 284 3.90 20.07 -15.11
C SER A 284 4.61 18.73 -15.27
N SER A 285 5.37 18.36 -14.26
CA SER A 285 5.82 16.99 -14.05
C SER A 285 4.62 16.17 -13.55
N GLY A 286 3.78 15.70 -14.49
CA GLY A 286 2.69 14.79 -14.13
C GLY A 286 3.22 13.59 -13.33
N ARG A 287 2.33 12.91 -12.63
CA ARG A 287 2.71 11.68 -11.93
C ARG A 287 3.25 10.67 -12.92
N ALA A 288 4.46 10.20 -12.71
CA ALA A 288 5.04 9.17 -13.55
C ALA A 288 4.25 7.86 -13.40
N ILE A 289 4.21 7.07 -14.47
CA ILE A 289 3.59 5.74 -14.45
C ILE A 289 4.67 4.72 -14.12
N GLU A 290 4.41 3.88 -13.13
CA GLU A 290 5.36 2.87 -12.68
C GLU A 290 5.37 1.67 -13.64
N SER A 291 6.56 1.32 -14.09
CA SER A 291 6.79 0.12 -14.89
C SER A 291 6.67 -1.13 -14.02
N THR A 292 5.84 -2.07 -14.42
CA THR A 292 5.68 -3.37 -13.75
C THR A 292 6.38 -4.52 -14.48
N LYS A 293 7.25 -4.20 -15.46
CA LYS A 293 7.94 -5.19 -16.28
C LYS A 293 8.79 -6.16 -15.45
N LYS A 294 9.39 -5.69 -14.34
CA LYS A 294 10.25 -6.49 -13.46
C LYS A 294 9.45 -7.61 -12.79
N ILE A 295 8.35 -7.29 -12.12
CA ILE A 295 7.52 -8.30 -11.46
C ILE A 295 6.88 -9.26 -12.47
N GLN A 296 6.49 -8.78 -13.65
CA GLN A 296 5.93 -9.63 -14.70
C GLN A 296 6.95 -10.70 -15.14
N ARG A 297 8.22 -10.31 -15.35
CA ARG A 297 9.28 -11.24 -15.75
C ARG A 297 9.66 -12.19 -14.62
N ALA A 298 9.78 -11.69 -13.39
CA ALA A 298 10.26 -12.48 -12.26
C ALA A 298 9.22 -13.47 -11.73
N LEU A 299 7.97 -13.04 -11.60
CA LEU A 299 6.92 -13.79 -10.90
C LEU A 299 5.74 -14.19 -11.79
N GLY A 300 5.70 -13.74 -13.05
CA GLY A 300 4.56 -13.96 -13.94
C GLY A 300 3.30 -13.18 -13.55
N TRP A 301 3.42 -12.22 -12.61
CA TRP A 301 2.31 -11.38 -12.21
C TRP A 301 1.86 -10.49 -13.37
N LYS A 302 0.55 -10.30 -13.51
CA LYS A 302 -0.02 -9.37 -14.50
C LYS A 302 -1.22 -8.66 -13.90
N PRO A 303 -1.41 -7.36 -14.19
CA PRO A 303 -2.64 -6.68 -13.83
C PRO A 303 -3.81 -7.24 -14.65
N PHE A 304 -5.01 -7.22 -14.07
CA PHE A 304 -6.21 -7.80 -14.69
C PHE A 304 -7.47 -6.93 -14.56
N LYS A 305 -7.40 -5.82 -13.83
CA LYS A 305 -8.48 -4.83 -13.76
C LYS A 305 -8.30 -3.77 -14.85
N THR A 306 -9.40 -3.12 -15.20
CA THR A 306 -9.47 -2.14 -16.28
C THR A 306 -9.84 -0.75 -15.76
N LYS A 307 -9.73 0.27 -16.62
CA LYS A 307 -10.25 1.62 -16.32
C LYS A 307 -11.76 1.61 -16.05
N ASP A 308 -12.53 0.73 -16.69
CA ASP A 308 -13.97 0.60 -16.45
C ASP A 308 -14.26 0.02 -15.07
N ASP A 309 -13.42 -0.89 -14.56
CA ASP A 309 -13.55 -1.39 -13.18
C ASP A 309 -13.29 -0.26 -12.18
N LEU A 310 -12.27 0.57 -12.40
CA LEU A 310 -12.01 1.77 -11.60
C LEU A 310 -13.21 2.72 -11.61
N LYS A 311 -13.77 3.03 -12.80
CA LYS A 311 -14.94 3.90 -12.92
C LYS A 311 -16.18 3.35 -12.20
N LYS A 312 -16.43 2.04 -12.28
CA LYS A 312 -17.51 1.37 -11.55
C LYS A 312 -17.33 1.51 -10.04
N ALA A 313 -16.11 1.28 -9.55
CA ALA A 313 -15.77 1.44 -8.14
C ALA A 313 -15.96 2.89 -7.66
N ILE A 314 -15.55 3.89 -8.46
CA ILE A 314 -15.80 5.32 -8.15
C ILE A 314 -17.31 5.59 -8.02
N ILE A 315 -18.14 5.11 -8.95
CA ILE A 315 -19.60 5.28 -8.87
C ILE A 315 -20.16 4.65 -7.60
N GLN A 316 -19.70 3.46 -7.24
CA GLN A 316 -20.14 2.79 -6.03
C GLN A 316 -19.76 3.58 -4.77
N SER A 317 -18.54 4.11 -4.72
CA SER A 317 -18.05 4.93 -3.63
C SER A 317 -18.82 6.26 -3.49
N LEU A 318 -19.22 6.88 -4.62
CA LEU A 318 -20.02 8.12 -4.61
C LEU A 318 -21.41 7.93 -4.01
N LYS A 319 -21.96 6.73 -4.01
CA LYS A 319 -23.27 6.43 -3.39
C LYS A 319 -23.22 6.41 -1.84
N SER A 320 -22.02 6.29 -1.27
CA SER A 320 -21.81 6.22 0.18
C SER A 320 -21.50 7.58 0.83
N ILE A 321 -21.46 8.65 0.02
CA ILE A 321 -21.25 10.04 0.46
C ILE A 321 -22.56 10.84 0.36
#